data_0c6e1bcac839fa87b8a44c24f410f586
#
_entry.id   0c6e1bcac839fa87b8a44c24f410f586
#
_cell.length_a   1.000
_cell.length_b   1.000
_cell.length_c   1.000
_cell.angle_alpha   90.00
_cell.angle_beta   90.00
_cell.angle_gamma   90.00
#
_symmetry.space_group_name_H-M   'P 1'
#
loop_
_entity.id
_entity.type
_entity.pdbx_description
1 polymer ?
#
loop_
_entity_poly.entity_id
_entity_poly.type
_entity_poly.pdbx_seq_one_letter_code
_entity_poly.pdbx_strand_id
1 'polypeptide(L)'
;MNIARLKNFTEIVKNNFNISATAEKLYTSQPTLSKQMKMLEDELGLALFTRKGKNLIGLTRMGEQVMELAKGVVAQVDQIGQLSVREQLATSGVLRIATTHTMARYKLPAVITEFSRRYPEVSIHLHQGAPAQLAQMVQNGDVEMAIATESMHLFDELAAVPCYRWGRSVVVPHGHPLIECQPLAMADLARYPLITYVFGFTGNSKMDKAFGRHGLSPRIVLTATDTDIIKHYVRLGMGVGVIATSAFDEADRESLVSLNIDHLIASSTAHICLRKHAHLRDYMYDFIHLYAPHVSRETVQLSLINQPAAGNMATLPWL
;
A
#
# COMPACT_ATOMS: atom_id res chain seq x y z
N MET A 1 26.40 -3.52 24.18
CA MET A 1 25.01 -3.00 23.91
C MET A 1 24.01 -4.13 24.05
N ASN A 2 22.91 -3.94 24.77
CA ASN A 2 21.90 -4.97 25.02
C ASN A 2 20.69 -4.77 24.11
N ILE A 3 20.31 -5.80 23.37
CA ILE A 3 19.18 -5.79 22.40
C ILE A 3 17.85 -5.41 23.07
N ALA A 4 17.62 -5.88 24.31
CA ALA A 4 16.39 -5.50 25.04
C ALA A 4 16.29 -3.98 25.27
N ARG A 5 17.42 -3.30 25.48
CA ARG A 5 17.43 -1.83 25.60
C ARG A 5 17.12 -1.13 24.28
N LEU A 6 17.59 -1.67 23.15
CA LEU A 6 17.22 -1.17 21.83
C LEU A 6 15.72 -1.36 21.53
N LYS A 7 15.15 -2.52 21.89
CA LYS A 7 13.71 -2.77 21.80
C LYS A 7 12.93 -1.77 22.65
N ASN A 8 13.33 -1.56 23.89
CA ASN A 8 12.69 -0.61 24.78
C ASN A 8 12.78 0.83 24.26
N PHE A 9 13.92 1.21 23.67
CA PHE A 9 14.13 2.50 23.03
C PHE A 9 13.13 2.70 21.88
N THR A 10 13.01 1.74 20.96
CA THR A 10 12.08 1.81 19.83
C THR A 10 10.63 1.86 20.30
N GLU A 11 10.25 1.13 21.34
CA GLU A 11 8.88 1.12 21.89
C GLU A 11 8.51 2.45 22.58
N ILE A 12 9.45 3.11 23.28
CA ILE A 12 9.21 4.45 23.86
C ILE A 12 8.90 5.46 22.75
N VAL A 13 9.64 5.43 21.64
CA VAL A 13 9.40 6.34 20.51
C VAL A 13 8.04 6.05 19.86
N LYS A 14 7.69 4.80 19.63
CA LYS A 14 6.37 4.38 19.10
C LYS A 14 5.20 4.81 19.99
N ASN A 15 5.42 4.86 21.31
CA ASN A 15 4.42 5.32 22.27
C ASN A 15 4.53 6.83 22.58
N ASN A 16 4.98 7.63 21.61
CA ASN A 16 5.07 9.09 21.71
C ASN A 16 5.81 9.57 22.96
N PHE A 17 6.92 8.92 23.30
CA PHE A 17 7.80 9.24 24.43
C PHE A 17 7.13 9.06 25.80
N ASN A 18 6.00 8.38 25.90
CA ASN A 18 5.31 8.10 27.15
C ASN A 18 5.91 6.87 27.82
N ILE A 19 6.88 7.10 28.74
CA ILE A 19 7.58 6.03 29.45
C ILE A 19 6.62 5.18 30.30
N SER A 20 5.62 5.79 30.96
CA SER A 20 4.68 5.06 31.84
C SER A 20 3.82 4.10 31.04
N ALA A 21 3.19 4.57 29.96
CA ALA A 21 2.40 3.71 29.07
C ALA A 21 3.26 2.63 28.40
N THR A 22 4.51 2.95 28.05
CA THR A 22 5.43 1.96 27.49
C THR A 22 5.82 0.91 28.54
N ALA A 23 6.04 1.30 29.79
CA ALA A 23 6.36 0.37 30.86
C ALA A 23 5.22 -0.61 31.13
N GLU A 24 3.97 -0.15 31.16
CA GLU A 24 2.79 -1.00 31.25
C GLU A 24 2.71 -1.99 30.07
N LYS A 25 2.89 -1.52 28.85
CA LYS A 25 2.88 -2.36 27.64
C LYS A 25 3.96 -3.44 27.68
N LEU A 26 5.14 -3.12 28.24
CA LEU A 26 6.27 -4.03 28.33
C LEU A 26 6.31 -4.85 29.64
N TYR A 27 5.22 -4.81 30.43
CA TYR A 27 5.13 -5.52 31.73
C TYR A 27 6.31 -5.22 32.66
N THR A 28 6.77 -3.96 32.71
CA THR A 28 7.89 -3.51 33.57
C THR A 28 7.51 -2.23 34.33
N SER A 29 8.39 -1.78 35.23
CA SER A 29 8.17 -0.53 35.96
C SER A 29 8.78 0.66 35.22
N GLN A 30 8.15 1.83 35.33
CA GLN A 30 8.68 3.09 34.77
C GLN A 30 10.11 3.41 35.25
N PRO A 31 10.48 3.23 36.56
CA PRO A 31 11.87 3.44 36.99
C PRO A 31 12.87 2.49 36.32
N THR A 32 12.49 1.22 36.13
CA THR A 32 13.32 0.22 35.44
C THR A 32 13.54 0.63 33.98
N LEU A 33 12.50 1.02 33.25
CA LEU A 33 12.59 1.44 31.88
C LEU A 33 13.45 2.71 31.72
N SER A 34 13.26 3.69 32.61
CA SER A 34 14.08 4.92 32.63
C SER A 34 15.57 4.62 32.90
N LYS A 35 15.87 3.70 33.84
CA LYS A 35 17.23 3.27 34.12
C LYS A 35 17.85 2.59 32.90
N GLN A 36 17.11 1.74 32.20
CA GLN A 36 17.60 1.07 30.98
C GLN A 36 17.90 2.05 29.86
N MET A 37 17.11 3.10 29.68
CA MET A 37 17.40 4.15 28.70
C MET A 37 18.65 4.95 29.05
N LYS A 38 18.83 5.32 30.33
CA LYS A 38 20.05 5.97 30.79
C LYS A 38 21.27 5.07 30.53
N MET A 39 21.19 3.78 30.84
CA MET A 39 22.27 2.83 30.58
C MET A 39 22.58 2.70 29.09
N LEU A 40 21.60 2.81 28.20
CA LEU A 40 21.80 2.82 26.75
C LEU A 40 22.53 4.09 26.31
N GLU A 41 22.10 5.26 26.79
CA GLU A 41 22.75 6.56 26.53
C GLU A 41 24.21 6.55 27.03
N ASP A 42 24.46 6.04 28.24
CA ASP A 42 25.81 5.92 28.86
C ASP A 42 26.70 4.98 28.04
N GLU A 43 26.20 3.82 27.59
CA GLU A 43 26.95 2.87 26.75
C GLU A 43 27.35 3.43 25.39
N LEU A 44 26.47 4.25 24.80
CA LEU A 44 26.71 4.88 23.49
C LEU A 44 27.52 6.17 23.60
N GLY A 45 27.61 6.74 24.80
CA GLY A 45 28.22 8.06 25.01
C GLY A 45 27.42 9.20 24.35
N LEU A 46 26.12 8.98 24.11
CA LEU A 46 25.25 9.89 23.35
C LEU A 46 23.92 10.09 24.09
N ALA A 47 23.46 11.34 24.14
CA ALA A 47 22.07 11.61 24.52
C ALA A 47 21.15 11.27 23.35
N LEU A 48 20.17 10.38 23.59
CA LEU A 48 19.23 9.93 22.58
C LEU A 48 17.92 10.73 22.64
N PHE A 49 17.54 11.19 23.84
CA PHE A 49 16.27 11.89 24.06
C PHE A 49 16.46 13.36 24.38
N THR A 50 15.59 14.17 23.83
CA THR A 50 15.37 15.56 24.26
C THR A 50 14.45 15.53 25.48
N ARG A 51 14.81 16.27 26.54
CA ARG A 51 14.07 16.26 27.83
C ARG A 51 13.57 17.64 28.18
N LYS A 52 12.37 17.70 28.76
CA LYS A 52 11.86 18.91 29.42
C LYS A 52 11.54 18.54 30.89
N GLY A 53 12.46 18.88 31.78
CA GLY A 53 12.42 18.40 33.17
C GLY A 53 12.60 16.89 33.23
N LYS A 54 11.63 16.19 33.80
CA LYS A 54 11.63 14.71 33.90
C LYS A 54 11.01 14.00 32.68
N ASN A 55 10.40 14.74 31.76
CA ASN A 55 9.65 14.18 30.63
C ASN A 55 10.52 14.09 29.37
N LEU A 56 10.37 13.01 28.62
CA LEU A 56 10.90 12.89 27.27
C LEU A 56 9.94 13.63 26.32
N ILE A 57 10.49 14.45 25.42
CA ILE A 57 9.69 15.25 24.47
C ILE A 57 10.03 14.98 23.00
N GLY A 58 11.08 14.22 22.72
CA GLY A 58 11.51 13.89 21.38
C GLY A 58 12.86 13.18 21.37
N LEU A 59 13.39 12.93 20.17
CA LEU A 59 14.75 12.45 19.95
C LEU A 59 15.71 13.65 19.76
N THR A 60 16.97 13.43 20.09
CA THR A 60 18.06 14.27 19.59
C THR A 60 18.39 13.89 18.15
N ARG A 61 19.16 14.72 17.43
CA ARG A 61 19.67 14.36 16.09
C ARG A 61 20.39 12.99 16.08
N MET A 62 21.17 12.71 17.11
CA MET A 62 21.83 11.40 17.25
C MET A 62 20.84 10.31 17.61
N GLY A 63 19.80 10.62 18.41
CA GLY A 63 18.71 9.70 18.71
C GLY A 63 17.94 9.26 17.47
N GLU A 64 17.70 10.16 16.51
CA GLU A 64 17.07 9.81 15.22
C GLU A 64 17.91 8.83 14.41
N GLN A 65 19.22 9.09 14.29
CA GLN A 65 20.14 8.18 13.59
C GLN A 65 20.21 6.82 14.27
N VAL A 66 20.30 6.80 15.60
CA VAL A 66 20.28 5.53 16.37
C VAL A 66 18.94 4.81 16.20
N MET A 67 17.84 5.54 16.11
CA MET A 67 16.50 4.95 15.90
C MET A 67 16.40 4.21 14.56
N GLU A 68 16.91 4.78 13.48
CA GLU A 68 16.92 4.12 12.17
C GLU A 68 17.73 2.82 12.19
N LEU A 69 18.92 2.84 12.81
CA LEU A 69 19.74 1.64 12.96
C LEU A 69 19.09 0.62 13.92
N ALA A 70 18.50 1.09 15.03
CA ALA A 70 17.86 0.24 16.03
C ALA A 70 16.65 -0.52 15.45
N LYS A 71 15.84 0.12 14.60
CA LYS A 71 14.73 -0.55 13.88
C LYS A 71 15.24 -1.76 13.10
N GLY A 72 16.34 -1.61 12.35
CA GLY A 72 16.94 -2.70 11.58
C GLY A 72 17.41 -3.85 12.46
N VAL A 73 18.13 -3.55 13.53
CA VAL A 73 18.65 -4.56 14.48
C VAL A 73 17.50 -5.30 15.18
N VAL A 74 16.49 -4.59 15.67
CA VAL A 74 15.31 -5.20 16.32
C VAL A 74 14.57 -6.10 15.36
N ALA A 75 14.38 -5.68 14.11
CA ALA A 75 13.75 -6.51 13.08
C ALA A 75 14.55 -7.81 12.82
N GLN A 76 15.87 -7.73 12.74
CA GLN A 76 16.72 -8.91 12.56
C GLN A 76 16.66 -9.88 13.75
N VAL A 77 16.62 -9.36 14.97
CA VAL A 77 16.47 -10.20 16.17
C VAL A 77 15.12 -10.89 16.23
N ASP A 78 14.06 -10.18 15.84
CA ASP A 78 12.73 -10.77 15.75
C ASP A 78 12.67 -11.86 14.66
N GLN A 79 13.42 -11.68 13.56
CA GLN A 79 13.63 -12.72 12.54
C GLN A 79 14.31 -13.98 13.11
N ILE A 80 15.38 -13.81 13.90
CA ILE A 80 16.09 -14.94 14.55
C ILE A 80 15.15 -15.70 15.49
N GLY A 81 14.35 -14.96 16.29
CA GLY A 81 13.34 -15.57 17.19
C GLY A 81 12.27 -16.35 16.44
N GLN A 82 11.95 -15.93 15.22
CA GLN A 82 11.00 -16.63 14.35
C GLN A 82 11.58 -17.87 13.67
N LEU A 83 12.90 -18.01 13.54
CA LEU A 83 13.52 -19.20 12.96
C LEU A 83 13.24 -20.47 13.78
N SER A 84 13.21 -20.37 15.11
CA SER A 84 12.92 -21.50 15.99
C SER A 84 11.43 -21.93 15.98
N VAL A 85 10.54 -21.04 15.56
CA VAL A 85 9.09 -21.28 15.42
C VAL A 85 8.74 -21.78 14.00
N ARG A 86 9.68 -21.71 13.06
CA ARG A 86 9.48 -21.99 11.63
C ARG A 86 9.12 -23.43 11.30
N GLU A 87 9.62 -24.41 12.01
CA GLU A 87 9.32 -25.82 11.71
C GLU A 87 7.86 -26.22 12.06
N GLN A 88 7.21 -25.50 12.97
CA GLN A 88 5.83 -25.80 13.38
C GLN A 88 4.74 -24.93 12.75
N LEU A 89 5.09 -23.80 12.10
CA LEU A 89 4.12 -22.78 11.64
C LEU A 89 4.25 -22.38 10.17
N ALA A 90 4.80 -23.25 9.32
CA ALA A 90 4.93 -22.96 7.89
C ALA A 90 3.56 -22.76 7.19
N THR A 91 2.47 -23.22 7.80
CA THR A 91 1.13 -23.24 7.22
C THR A 91 0.06 -22.46 8.00
N SER A 92 0.41 -21.88 9.16
CA SER A 92 -0.55 -21.12 10.00
C SER A 92 -0.09 -19.70 10.30
N GLY A 93 -1.03 -18.80 10.61
CA GLY A 93 -0.71 -17.43 10.97
C GLY A 93 -1.74 -16.40 10.52
N VAL A 94 -1.31 -15.16 10.41
CA VAL A 94 -2.12 -14.04 9.92
C VAL A 94 -1.40 -13.36 8.78
N LEU A 95 -2.08 -13.17 7.66
CA LEU A 95 -1.62 -12.38 6.52
C LEU A 95 -2.44 -11.09 6.48
N ARG A 96 -1.80 -9.96 6.81
CA ARG A 96 -2.42 -8.64 6.74
C ARG A 96 -2.02 -7.96 5.45
N ILE A 97 -3.01 -7.57 4.65
CA ILE A 97 -2.82 -6.95 3.34
C ILE A 97 -3.54 -5.62 3.34
N ALA A 98 -2.88 -4.56 2.91
CA ALA A 98 -3.50 -3.28 2.65
C ALA A 98 -3.66 -3.06 1.14
N THR A 99 -4.82 -2.56 0.69
CA THR A 99 -5.06 -2.32 -0.72
C THR A 99 -6.16 -1.29 -0.96
N THR A 100 -6.35 -0.88 -2.22
CA THR A 100 -7.48 -0.04 -2.61
C THR A 100 -8.77 -0.86 -2.67
N HIS A 101 -9.92 -0.18 -2.55
CA HIS A 101 -11.23 -0.81 -2.67
C HIS A 101 -11.36 -1.59 -3.99
N THR A 102 -10.97 -0.99 -5.10
CA THR A 102 -11.03 -1.60 -6.45
C THR A 102 -10.27 -2.93 -6.51
N MET A 103 -9.05 -2.99 -5.97
CA MET A 103 -8.27 -4.23 -5.94
C MET A 103 -8.91 -5.28 -5.05
N ALA A 104 -9.39 -4.89 -3.87
CA ALA A 104 -10.06 -5.77 -2.93
C ALA A 104 -11.32 -6.40 -3.52
N ARG A 105 -12.10 -5.61 -4.29
CA ARG A 105 -13.39 -6.01 -4.84
C ARG A 105 -13.28 -6.82 -6.13
N TYR A 106 -12.36 -6.45 -7.04
CA TYR A 106 -12.36 -6.98 -8.41
C TYR A 106 -11.21 -7.93 -8.73
N LYS A 107 -10.07 -7.82 -8.04
CA LYS A 107 -8.90 -8.65 -8.36
C LYS A 107 -8.59 -9.70 -7.29
N LEU A 108 -8.68 -9.35 -6.04
CA LEU A 108 -8.28 -10.24 -4.95
C LEU A 108 -9.23 -11.39 -4.63
N PRO A 109 -10.54 -11.38 -4.94
CA PRO A 109 -11.42 -12.47 -4.52
C PRO A 109 -10.95 -13.84 -5.00
N ALA A 110 -10.57 -13.99 -6.27
CA ALA A 110 -10.07 -15.25 -6.80
C ALA A 110 -8.75 -15.68 -6.14
N VAL A 111 -7.85 -14.74 -5.90
CA VAL A 111 -6.56 -14.98 -5.23
C VAL A 111 -6.77 -15.42 -3.79
N ILE A 112 -7.62 -14.71 -3.05
CA ILE A 112 -7.93 -15.01 -1.64
C ILE A 112 -8.63 -16.37 -1.53
N THR A 113 -9.58 -16.67 -2.39
CA THR A 113 -10.28 -17.96 -2.38
C THR A 113 -9.30 -19.12 -2.57
N GLU A 114 -8.42 -19.04 -3.57
CA GLU A 114 -7.43 -20.10 -3.81
C GLU A 114 -6.37 -20.16 -2.70
N PHE A 115 -5.95 -19.01 -2.17
CA PHE A 115 -5.03 -18.94 -1.05
C PHE A 115 -5.62 -19.60 0.21
N SER A 116 -6.86 -19.27 0.58
CA SER A 116 -7.54 -19.85 1.75
C SER A 116 -7.75 -21.34 1.63
N ARG A 117 -7.93 -21.86 0.39
CA ARG A 117 -8.01 -23.29 0.13
C ARG A 117 -6.66 -24.00 0.37
N ARG A 118 -5.53 -23.36 0.03
CA ARG A 118 -4.17 -23.89 0.23
C ARG A 118 -3.69 -23.76 1.68
N TYR A 119 -4.09 -22.67 2.34
CA TYR A 119 -3.65 -22.29 3.69
C TYR A 119 -4.83 -22.07 4.63
N PRO A 120 -5.61 -23.12 4.98
CA PRO A 120 -6.82 -22.99 5.80
C PRO A 120 -6.55 -22.48 7.22
N GLU A 121 -5.32 -22.65 7.72
CA GLU A 121 -4.90 -22.17 9.04
C GLU A 121 -4.31 -20.76 9.00
N VAL A 122 -4.30 -20.08 7.85
CA VAL A 122 -3.85 -18.68 7.73
C VAL A 122 -5.06 -17.77 7.62
N SER A 123 -5.25 -16.92 8.63
CA SER A 123 -6.26 -15.85 8.59
C SER A 123 -5.80 -14.70 7.72
N ILE A 124 -6.69 -14.18 6.86
CA ILE A 124 -6.43 -13.00 6.03
C ILE A 124 -7.12 -11.79 6.66
N HIS A 125 -6.36 -10.73 6.93
CA HIS A 125 -6.91 -9.43 7.30
C HIS A 125 -6.70 -8.44 6.16
N LEU A 126 -7.79 -8.04 5.52
CA LEU A 126 -7.78 -7.12 4.38
C LEU A 126 -8.13 -5.71 4.84
N HIS A 127 -7.17 -4.81 4.73
CA HIS A 127 -7.33 -3.39 5.05
C HIS A 127 -7.49 -2.58 3.76
N GLN A 128 -8.42 -1.64 3.77
CA GLN A 128 -8.66 -0.77 2.63
C GLN A 128 -8.35 0.67 2.98
N GLY A 129 -7.79 1.41 2.01
CA GLY A 129 -7.45 2.81 2.24
C GLY A 129 -6.98 3.55 1.00
N ALA A 130 -6.75 4.86 1.17
CA ALA A 130 -6.10 5.69 0.18
C ALA A 130 -4.58 5.38 0.13
N PRO A 131 -3.87 5.69 -0.98
CA PRO A 131 -2.45 5.35 -1.14
C PRO A 131 -1.56 5.78 0.04
N ALA A 132 -1.76 6.96 0.62
CA ALA A 132 -0.99 7.42 1.77
C ALA A 132 -1.19 6.54 3.02
N GLN A 133 -2.42 6.10 3.27
CA GLN A 133 -2.73 5.20 4.38
C GLN A 133 -2.09 3.82 4.16
N LEU A 134 -2.14 3.30 2.92
CA LEU A 134 -1.50 2.02 2.57
C LEU A 134 0.01 2.07 2.81
N ALA A 135 0.68 3.14 2.35
CA ALA A 135 2.11 3.32 2.56
C ALA A 135 2.47 3.36 4.05
N GLN A 136 1.71 4.14 4.83
CA GLN A 136 1.93 4.27 6.28
C GLN A 136 1.74 2.94 7.01
N MET A 137 0.71 2.15 6.66
CA MET A 137 0.47 0.84 7.27
C MET A 137 1.61 -0.14 7.03
N VAL A 138 2.19 -0.16 5.81
CA VAL A 138 3.37 -0.99 5.53
C VAL A 138 4.60 -0.49 6.28
N GLN A 139 4.87 0.82 6.29
CA GLN A 139 6.00 1.42 7.00
C GLN A 139 5.96 1.12 8.50
N ASN A 140 4.79 1.27 9.12
CA ASN A 140 4.59 0.98 10.54
C ASN A 140 4.67 -0.52 10.87
N GLY A 141 4.47 -1.39 9.88
CA GLY A 141 4.35 -2.84 10.09
C GLY A 141 3.00 -3.28 10.59
N ASP A 142 1.97 -2.46 10.38
CA ASP A 142 0.57 -2.82 10.68
C ASP A 142 0.08 -3.91 9.73
N VAL A 143 0.65 -3.95 8.51
CA VAL A 143 0.42 -4.97 7.49
C VAL A 143 1.76 -5.51 6.95
N GLU A 144 1.73 -6.73 6.42
CA GLU A 144 2.90 -7.35 5.81
C GLU A 144 3.18 -6.80 4.41
N MET A 145 2.11 -6.49 3.66
CA MET A 145 2.22 -5.97 2.29
C MET A 145 1.08 -5.03 1.93
N ALA A 146 1.34 -4.16 0.95
CA ALA A 146 0.29 -3.39 0.30
C ALA A 146 0.27 -3.68 -1.20
N ILE A 147 -0.93 -3.62 -1.81
CA ILE A 147 -1.09 -3.61 -3.26
C ILE A 147 -1.48 -2.19 -3.66
N ALA A 148 -0.51 -1.48 -4.26
CA ALA A 148 -0.63 -0.08 -4.65
C ALA A 148 -0.70 0.08 -6.17
N THR A 149 -1.56 0.97 -6.63
CA THR A 149 -1.82 1.19 -8.06
C THR A 149 -1.56 2.62 -8.51
N GLU A 150 -1.46 3.54 -7.55
CA GLU A 150 -1.29 4.98 -7.78
C GLU A 150 -0.34 5.58 -6.73
N SER A 151 0.12 6.80 -7.00
CA SER A 151 0.91 7.60 -6.05
C SER A 151 2.16 6.89 -5.54
N MET A 152 2.87 6.22 -6.43
CA MET A 152 4.02 5.37 -6.08
C MET A 152 5.15 6.11 -5.34
N HIS A 153 5.26 7.43 -5.50
CA HIS A 153 6.22 8.25 -4.73
C HIS A 153 6.02 8.19 -3.20
N LEU A 154 4.82 7.80 -2.74
CA LEU A 154 4.57 7.57 -1.31
C LEU A 154 5.20 6.28 -0.78
N PHE A 155 5.70 5.44 -1.67
CA PHE A 155 6.26 4.12 -1.39
C PHE A 155 7.78 4.05 -1.65
N ASP A 156 8.45 5.18 -1.88
CA ASP A 156 9.89 5.23 -2.23
C ASP A 156 10.78 4.57 -1.16
N GLU A 157 10.38 4.63 0.12
CA GLU A 157 11.06 3.97 1.23
C GLU A 157 10.75 2.47 1.36
N LEU A 158 9.87 1.93 0.51
CA LEU A 158 9.47 0.53 0.50
C LEU A 158 10.08 -0.21 -0.68
N ALA A 159 10.12 -1.54 -0.59
CA ALA A 159 10.39 -2.41 -1.71
C ALA A 159 9.12 -2.52 -2.57
N ALA A 160 9.15 -2.05 -3.80
CA ALA A 160 8.02 -2.08 -4.73
C ALA A 160 8.28 -3.07 -5.85
N VAL A 161 7.46 -4.12 -5.94
CA VAL A 161 7.52 -5.15 -6.98
C VAL A 161 6.44 -4.87 -8.02
N PRO A 162 6.79 -4.48 -9.26
CA PRO A 162 5.81 -4.24 -10.30
C PRO A 162 5.16 -5.54 -10.75
N CYS A 163 3.82 -5.56 -10.82
CA CYS A 163 3.06 -6.78 -11.11
C CYS A 163 2.25 -6.68 -12.40
N TYR A 164 1.44 -5.63 -12.58
CA TYR A 164 0.52 -5.51 -13.70
C TYR A 164 0.44 -4.10 -14.23
N ARG A 165 0.18 -3.97 -15.51
CA ARG A 165 -0.32 -2.72 -16.09
C ARG A 165 -1.82 -2.67 -15.94
N TRP A 166 -2.38 -1.48 -15.74
CA TRP A 166 -3.81 -1.28 -15.75
C TRP A 166 -4.18 0.02 -16.45
N GLY A 167 -5.33 -0.02 -17.09
CA GLY A 167 -5.87 1.09 -17.87
C GLY A 167 -7.15 1.64 -17.27
N ARG A 168 -7.71 2.62 -17.96
CA ARG A 168 -8.95 3.28 -17.57
C ARG A 168 -10.00 3.14 -18.65
N SER A 169 -11.23 3.07 -18.22
CA SER A 169 -12.39 3.12 -19.09
C SER A 169 -13.32 4.23 -18.64
N VAL A 170 -13.99 4.79 -19.61
CA VAL A 170 -15.17 5.64 -19.40
C VAL A 170 -16.38 4.73 -19.30
N VAL A 171 -17.24 4.96 -18.31
CA VAL A 171 -18.49 4.24 -18.14
C VAL A 171 -19.67 5.20 -18.26
N VAL A 172 -20.66 4.81 -19.05
CA VAL A 172 -21.85 5.60 -19.37
C VAL A 172 -23.09 4.70 -19.41
N PRO A 173 -24.29 5.23 -19.18
CA PRO A 173 -25.53 4.46 -19.42
C PRO A 173 -25.68 4.08 -20.90
N HIS A 174 -26.49 3.05 -21.17
CA HIS A 174 -26.87 2.72 -22.54
C HIS A 174 -27.53 3.94 -23.26
N GLY A 175 -27.23 4.11 -24.55
CA GLY A 175 -27.70 5.22 -25.35
C GLY A 175 -27.02 6.56 -25.12
N HIS A 176 -25.95 6.60 -24.31
CA HIS A 176 -25.21 7.84 -24.11
C HIS A 176 -24.43 8.23 -25.38
N PRO A 177 -24.42 9.54 -25.80
CA PRO A 177 -23.79 9.98 -27.05
C PRO A 177 -22.29 9.60 -27.21
N LEU A 178 -21.55 9.46 -26.11
CA LEU A 178 -20.12 9.04 -26.18
C LEU A 178 -19.93 7.64 -26.78
N ILE A 179 -20.96 6.80 -26.83
CA ILE A 179 -20.89 5.45 -27.43
C ILE A 179 -20.62 5.55 -28.92
N GLU A 180 -21.19 6.57 -29.58
CA GLU A 180 -21.03 6.81 -31.02
C GLU A 180 -19.70 7.52 -31.34
N CYS A 181 -19.02 8.11 -30.36
CA CYS A 181 -17.74 8.80 -30.55
C CYS A 181 -16.58 7.78 -30.55
N GLN A 182 -16.27 7.19 -31.71
CA GLN A 182 -15.19 6.20 -31.84
C GLN A 182 -14.20 6.63 -32.96
N PRO A 183 -12.90 6.81 -32.64
CA PRO A 183 -12.29 6.75 -31.29
C PRO A 183 -12.64 8.00 -30.45
N LEU A 184 -12.82 7.78 -29.14
CA LEU A 184 -13.02 8.88 -28.19
C LEU A 184 -11.84 9.84 -28.20
N ALA A 185 -12.13 11.16 -28.17
CA ALA A 185 -11.13 12.20 -27.96
C ALA A 185 -11.26 12.80 -26.54
N MET A 186 -10.17 13.41 -26.06
CA MET A 186 -10.21 14.07 -24.75
C MET A 186 -11.22 15.21 -24.72
N ALA A 187 -11.43 15.90 -25.84
CA ALA A 187 -12.44 16.94 -26.00
C ALA A 187 -13.88 16.43 -25.83
N ASP A 188 -14.14 15.17 -26.21
CA ASP A 188 -15.48 14.59 -26.04
C ASP A 188 -15.78 14.36 -24.56
N LEU A 189 -14.80 13.89 -23.79
CA LEU A 189 -14.93 13.71 -22.35
C LEU A 189 -15.11 15.04 -21.62
N ALA A 190 -14.42 16.10 -22.06
CA ALA A 190 -14.50 17.42 -21.44
C ALA A 190 -15.88 18.09 -21.54
N ARG A 191 -16.75 17.62 -22.44
CA ARG A 191 -18.13 18.14 -22.60
C ARG A 191 -19.07 17.69 -21.49
N TYR A 192 -18.72 16.63 -20.76
CA TYR A 192 -19.61 16.03 -19.76
C TYR A 192 -19.06 16.23 -18.34
N PRO A 193 -19.97 16.26 -17.34
CA PRO A 193 -19.53 16.19 -15.95
C PRO A 193 -18.90 14.83 -15.67
N LEU A 194 -17.73 14.80 -15.04
CA LEU A 194 -17.02 13.58 -14.75
C LEU A 194 -17.16 13.17 -13.28
N ILE A 195 -17.26 11.86 -13.08
CA ILE A 195 -17.25 11.19 -11.78
C ILE A 195 -16.05 10.26 -11.76
N THR A 196 -15.18 10.36 -10.75
CA THR A 196 -13.94 9.57 -10.71
C THR A 196 -13.42 9.35 -9.30
N TYR A 197 -12.24 8.75 -9.19
CA TYR A 197 -11.58 8.54 -7.89
C TYR A 197 -11.08 9.84 -7.27
N VAL A 198 -11.15 9.94 -5.92
CA VAL A 198 -10.61 11.06 -5.13
C VAL A 198 -9.14 11.32 -5.46
N PHE A 199 -8.34 10.26 -5.62
CA PHE A 199 -6.91 10.34 -5.94
C PHE A 199 -6.62 10.44 -7.45
N GLY A 200 -7.66 10.42 -8.30
CA GLY A 200 -7.54 10.61 -9.74
C GLY A 200 -7.27 12.06 -10.17
N PHE A 201 -7.55 13.02 -9.27
CA PHE A 201 -7.38 14.45 -9.50
C PHE A 201 -6.66 15.10 -8.32
N THR A 202 -5.38 14.83 -8.20
CA THR A 202 -4.51 15.40 -7.15
C THR A 202 -3.69 16.58 -7.65
N GLY A 203 -4.04 17.14 -8.83
CA GLY A 203 -3.25 18.19 -9.50
C GLY A 203 -1.99 17.69 -10.20
N ASN A 204 -1.64 16.42 -10.04
CA ASN A 204 -0.44 15.82 -10.65
C ASN A 204 -0.67 14.38 -11.14
N SER A 205 -1.92 13.93 -11.20
CA SER A 205 -2.27 12.60 -11.68
C SER A 205 -2.05 12.45 -13.20
N LYS A 206 -2.08 11.21 -13.67
CA LYS A 206 -2.02 10.93 -15.13
C LYS A 206 -3.21 11.54 -15.86
N MET A 207 -4.35 11.62 -15.21
CA MET A 207 -5.56 12.20 -15.75
C MET A 207 -5.46 13.71 -15.87
N ASP A 208 -5.00 14.41 -14.82
CA ASP A 208 -4.73 15.85 -14.87
C ASP A 208 -3.77 16.19 -16.01
N LYS A 209 -2.68 15.43 -16.12
CA LYS A 209 -1.69 15.61 -17.19
C LYS A 209 -2.26 15.35 -18.58
N ALA A 210 -3.16 14.36 -18.73
CA ALA A 210 -3.80 14.05 -20.00
C ALA A 210 -4.72 15.18 -20.46
N PHE A 211 -5.57 15.71 -19.61
CA PHE A 211 -6.40 16.88 -19.90
C PHE A 211 -5.56 18.13 -20.17
N GLY A 212 -4.57 18.39 -19.33
CA GLY A 212 -3.68 19.55 -19.45
C GLY A 212 -2.91 19.61 -20.78
N ARG A 213 -2.45 18.45 -21.30
CA ARG A 213 -1.78 18.36 -22.63
C ARG A 213 -2.66 18.83 -23.80
N HIS A 214 -3.97 18.76 -23.64
CA HIS A 214 -4.95 19.21 -24.64
C HIS A 214 -5.50 20.62 -24.32
N GLY A 215 -4.97 21.29 -23.29
CA GLY A 215 -5.49 22.59 -22.85
C GLY A 215 -6.92 22.54 -22.30
N LEU A 216 -7.34 21.35 -21.81
CA LEU A 216 -8.69 21.10 -21.32
C LEU A 216 -8.70 21.00 -19.79
N SER A 217 -9.84 21.44 -19.22
CA SER A 217 -10.12 21.29 -17.78
C SER A 217 -11.41 20.51 -17.60
N PRO A 218 -11.38 19.29 -17.05
CA PRO A 218 -12.59 18.50 -16.86
C PRO A 218 -13.45 19.09 -15.75
N ARG A 219 -14.78 19.04 -15.92
CA ARG A 219 -15.74 19.38 -14.87
C ARG A 219 -15.99 18.17 -13.99
N ILE A 220 -15.27 18.08 -12.85
CA ILE A 220 -15.49 17.01 -11.86
C ILE A 220 -16.67 17.39 -10.98
N VAL A 221 -17.70 16.55 -10.96
CA VAL A 221 -18.93 16.78 -10.17
C VAL A 221 -19.00 15.89 -8.93
N LEU A 222 -18.29 14.75 -8.94
CA LEU A 222 -18.22 13.86 -7.80
C LEU A 222 -16.91 13.08 -7.83
N THR A 223 -16.33 12.88 -6.65
CA THR A 223 -15.22 11.94 -6.46
C THR A 223 -15.55 10.93 -5.37
N ALA A 224 -15.11 9.68 -5.57
CA ALA A 224 -15.27 8.62 -4.59
C ALA A 224 -14.01 7.75 -4.51
N THR A 225 -13.81 7.05 -3.42
CA THR A 225 -12.74 6.05 -3.27
C THR A 225 -13.13 4.71 -3.86
N ASP A 226 -14.40 4.50 -4.07
CA ASP A 226 -15.05 3.24 -4.42
C ASP A 226 -15.63 3.29 -5.84
N THR A 227 -15.28 2.30 -6.67
CA THR A 227 -15.78 2.18 -8.05
C THR A 227 -17.28 1.94 -8.11
N ASP A 228 -17.82 1.16 -7.17
CA ASP A 228 -19.26 0.85 -7.18
C ASP A 228 -20.09 2.12 -6.90
N ILE A 229 -19.57 3.01 -6.06
CA ILE A 229 -20.16 4.34 -5.85
C ILE A 229 -20.12 5.16 -7.14
N ILE A 230 -18.97 5.19 -7.83
CA ILE A 230 -18.86 5.89 -9.12
C ILE A 230 -19.90 5.36 -10.11
N LYS A 231 -19.95 4.05 -10.31
CA LYS A 231 -20.91 3.39 -11.21
C LYS A 231 -22.37 3.68 -10.82
N HIS A 232 -22.67 3.69 -9.52
CA HIS A 232 -24.00 4.00 -9.02
C HIS A 232 -24.45 5.40 -9.44
N TYR A 233 -23.62 6.41 -9.24
CA TYR A 233 -23.96 7.78 -9.63
C TYR A 233 -23.99 8.00 -11.15
N VAL A 234 -23.22 7.21 -11.91
CA VAL A 234 -23.35 7.17 -13.38
C VAL A 234 -24.73 6.63 -13.78
N ARG A 235 -25.23 5.55 -13.14
CA ARG A 235 -26.59 5.02 -13.37
C ARG A 235 -27.69 6.03 -13.06
N LEU A 236 -27.45 6.91 -12.08
CA LEU A 236 -28.37 8.02 -11.76
C LEU A 236 -28.28 9.20 -12.73
N GLY A 237 -27.43 9.14 -13.77
CA GLY A 237 -27.30 10.19 -14.78
C GLY A 237 -26.54 11.43 -14.31
N MET A 238 -25.82 11.39 -13.21
CA MET A 238 -25.10 12.57 -12.68
C MET A 238 -23.86 12.95 -13.50
N GLY A 239 -23.36 12.04 -14.33
CA GLY A 239 -22.20 12.29 -15.17
C GLY A 239 -21.62 11.02 -15.77
N VAL A 240 -20.45 11.17 -16.35
CA VAL A 240 -19.66 10.12 -16.99
C VAL A 240 -18.62 9.61 -16.00
N GLY A 241 -18.58 8.30 -15.78
CA GLY A 241 -17.62 7.68 -14.85
C GLY A 241 -16.28 7.43 -15.52
N VAL A 242 -15.18 7.70 -14.83
CA VAL A 242 -13.84 7.23 -15.22
C VAL A 242 -13.33 6.29 -14.15
N ILE A 243 -13.20 5.01 -14.53
CA ILE A 243 -12.84 3.93 -13.60
C ILE A 243 -11.67 3.10 -14.14
N ALA A 244 -11.10 2.25 -13.29
CA ALA A 244 -10.17 1.21 -13.75
C ALA A 244 -10.92 0.23 -14.67
N THR A 245 -10.33 -0.11 -15.82
CA THR A 245 -10.96 -1.04 -16.79
C THR A 245 -11.31 -2.39 -16.15
N SER A 246 -10.46 -2.89 -15.25
CA SER A 246 -10.67 -4.14 -14.51
C SER A 246 -11.80 -4.10 -13.48
N ALA A 247 -12.39 -2.93 -13.23
CA ALA A 247 -13.50 -2.74 -12.30
C ALA A 247 -14.88 -2.68 -12.98
N PHE A 248 -14.94 -2.96 -14.26
CA PHE A 248 -16.18 -3.14 -15.01
C PHE A 248 -16.44 -4.64 -15.18
N ASP A 249 -17.46 -5.15 -14.54
CA ASP A 249 -17.80 -6.57 -14.53
C ASP A 249 -19.01 -6.91 -15.43
N GLU A 250 -19.36 -8.18 -15.51
CA GLU A 250 -20.46 -8.65 -16.36
C GLU A 250 -21.83 -8.09 -15.91
N ALA A 251 -22.03 -7.94 -14.60
CA ALA A 251 -23.28 -7.39 -14.06
C ALA A 251 -23.48 -5.91 -14.42
N ASP A 252 -22.40 -5.16 -14.64
CA ASP A 252 -22.48 -3.77 -15.05
C ASP A 252 -23.07 -3.61 -16.45
N ARG A 253 -22.87 -4.60 -17.33
CA ARG A 253 -23.32 -4.57 -18.75
C ARG A 253 -24.81 -4.48 -18.92
N GLU A 254 -25.59 -4.84 -17.92
CA GLU A 254 -27.06 -4.67 -17.96
C GLU A 254 -27.49 -3.20 -18.03
N SER A 255 -26.69 -2.29 -17.47
CA SER A 255 -27.08 -0.88 -17.34
C SER A 255 -26.04 0.12 -17.85
N LEU A 256 -24.81 -0.32 -18.03
CA LEU A 256 -23.68 0.54 -18.40
C LEU A 256 -22.92 -0.01 -19.61
N VAL A 257 -22.26 0.90 -20.32
CA VAL A 257 -21.30 0.60 -21.39
C VAL A 257 -19.93 1.12 -20.94
N SER A 258 -18.89 0.29 -21.15
CA SER A 258 -17.48 0.64 -20.88
C SER A 258 -16.78 0.96 -22.20
N LEU A 259 -16.15 2.12 -22.26
CA LEU A 259 -15.41 2.61 -23.41
C LEU A 259 -13.91 2.74 -23.00
N ASN A 260 -13.04 1.97 -23.64
CA ASN A 260 -11.60 2.02 -23.35
C ASN A 260 -10.99 3.37 -23.76
N ILE A 261 -10.18 3.95 -22.85
CA ILE A 261 -9.49 5.23 -23.06
C ILE A 261 -7.96 5.13 -22.84
N ASP A 262 -7.38 3.95 -23.01
CA ASP A 262 -5.91 3.74 -22.83
C ASP A 262 -5.08 4.55 -23.84
N HIS A 263 -5.65 4.89 -24.99
CA HIS A 263 -5.04 5.78 -25.97
C HIS A 263 -5.01 7.25 -25.55
N LEU A 264 -5.87 7.66 -24.61
CA LEU A 264 -5.94 9.02 -24.07
C LEU A 264 -5.14 9.21 -22.79
N ILE A 265 -5.15 8.20 -21.93
CA ILE A 265 -4.51 8.27 -20.61
C ILE A 265 -3.55 7.09 -20.47
N ALA A 266 -2.27 7.38 -20.30
CA ALA A 266 -1.26 6.35 -20.14
C ALA A 266 -1.58 5.36 -19.01
N SER A 267 -1.36 4.08 -19.26
CA SER A 267 -1.54 3.01 -18.28
C SER A 267 -0.73 3.25 -17.01
N SER A 268 -1.22 2.75 -15.90
CA SER A 268 -0.53 2.73 -14.61
C SER A 268 -0.04 1.32 -14.30
N THR A 269 0.79 1.17 -13.27
CA THR A 269 1.33 -0.12 -12.84
C THR A 269 0.85 -0.43 -11.43
N ALA A 270 0.35 -1.63 -11.23
CA ALA A 270 0.06 -2.17 -9.90
C ALA A 270 1.32 -2.82 -9.32
N HIS A 271 1.62 -2.50 -8.07
CA HIS A 271 2.81 -2.98 -7.35
C HIS A 271 2.42 -3.68 -6.07
N ILE A 272 3.17 -4.70 -5.70
CA ILE A 272 3.22 -5.18 -4.32
C ILE A 272 4.31 -4.39 -3.61
N CYS A 273 3.94 -3.75 -2.51
CA CYS A 273 4.84 -2.93 -1.69
C CYS A 273 5.08 -3.64 -0.36
N LEU A 274 6.35 -3.78 0.01
CA LEU A 274 6.83 -4.51 1.18
C LEU A 274 7.80 -3.62 1.94
N ARG A 275 7.99 -3.85 3.24
CA ARG A 275 9.10 -3.21 3.94
C ARG A 275 10.43 -3.75 3.42
N LYS A 276 11.40 -2.88 3.18
CA LYS A 276 12.78 -3.28 2.87
C LYS A 276 13.31 -4.18 3.98
N HIS A 277 14.07 -5.18 3.58
CA HIS A 277 14.65 -6.19 4.48
C HIS A 277 13.62 -6.99 5.30
N ALA A 278 12.33 -6.95 4.94
CA ALA A 278 11.33 -7.79 5.60
C ALA A 278 11.59 -9.27 5.32
N HIS A 279 11.38 -10.08 6.36
CA HIS A 279 11.36 -11.53 6.20
C HIS A 279 9.94 -11.96 5.84
N LEU A 280 9.77 -12.56 4.68
CA LEU A 280 8.49 -13.11 4.24
C LEU A 280 8.43 -14.61 4.57
N ARG A 281 7.29 -15.06 5.08
CA ARG A 281 6.97 -16.48 5.24
C ARG A 281 6.63 -17.10 3.89
N ASP A 282 6.76 -18.42 3.77
CA ASP A 282 6.54 -19.11 2.50
C ASP A 282 5.12 -18.86 1.95
N TYR A 283 4.10 -18.90 2.79
CA TYR A 283 2.73 -18.60 2.35
C TYR A 283 2.57 -17.17 1.79
N MET A 284 3.40 -16.21 2.20
CA MET A 284 3.39 -14.85 1.64
C MET A 284 3.93 -14.84 0.20
N TYR A 285 4.99 -15.62 -0.07
CA TYR A 285 5.48 -15.81 -1.44
C TYR A 285 4.44 -16.49 -2.31
N ASP A 286 3.75 -17.49 -1.78
CA ASP A 286 2.67 -18.17 -2.50
C ASP A 286 1.48 -17.25 -2.77
N PHE A 287 1.13 -16.37 -1.82
CA PHE A 287 0.13 -15.33 -2.06
C PHE A 287 0.57 -14.39 -3.20
N ILE A 288 1.82 -13.93 -3.18
CA ILE A 288 2.39 -13.08 -4.24
C ILE A 288 2.35 -13.81 -5.59
N HIS A 289 2.70 -15.09 -5.62
CA HIS A 289 2.66 -15.90 -6.83
C HIS A 289 1.23 -16.13 -7.34
N LEU A 290 0.26 -16.35 -6.45
CA LEU A 290 -1.15 -16.44 -6.83
C LEU A 290 -1.68 -15.12 -7.40
N TYR A 291 -1.26 -14.00 -6.82
CA TYR A 291 -1.64 -12.67 -7.31
C TYR A 291 -0.94 -12.34 -8.64
N ALA A 292 0.36 -12.63 -8.77
CA ALA A 292 1.20 -12.30 -9.91
C ALA A 292 2.11 -13.50 -10.28
N PRO A 293 1.60 -14.50 -11.03
CA PRO A 293 2.32 -15.75 -11.32
C PRO A 293 3.66 -15.57 -12.08
N HIS A 294 3.80 -14.46 -12.80
CA HIS A 294 5.02 -14.10 -13.53
C HIS A 294 6.10 -13.47 -12.64
N VAL A 295 5.79 -13.14 -11.38
CA VAL A 295 6.76 -12.60 -10.41
C VAL A 295 7.40 -13.76 -9.67
N SER A 296 8.71 -13.95 -9.87
CA SER A 296 9.45 -15.01 -9.18
C SER A 296 9.76 -14.64 -7.72
N ARG A 297 9.99 -15.65 -6.90
CA ARG A 297 10.47 -15.47 -5.51
C ARG A 297 11.78 -14.67 -5.47
N GLU A 298 12.69 -14.94 -6.42
CA GLU A 298 13.95 -14.21 -6.54
C GLU A 298 13.73 -12.72 -6.81
N THR A 299 12.81 -12.37 -7.71
CA THR A 299 12.41 -10.98 -7.98
C THR A 299 11.98 -10.27 -6.71
N VAL A 300 11.15 -10.91 -5.89
CA VAL A 300 10.70 -10.36 -4.60
C VAL A 300 11.88 -10.17 -3.65
N GLN A 301 12.77 -11.18 -3.53
CA GLN A 301 13.93 -11.11 -2.65
C GLN A 301 14.90 -10.00 -3.04
N LEU A 302 15.20 -9.84 -4.34
CA LEU A 302 16.05 -8.75 -4.84
C LEU A 302 15.45 -7.38 -4.53
N SER A 303 14.14 -7.22 -4.70
CA SER A 303 13.44 -5.97 -4.37
C SER A 303 13.55 -5.62 -2.89
N LEU A 304 13.49 -6.62 -2.00
CA LEU A 304 13.62 -6.41 -0.55
C LEU A 304 14.99 -5.86 -0.13
N ILE A 305 16.04 -6.14 -0.88
CA ILE A 305 17.41 -5.65 -0.62
C ILE A 305 17.81 -4.46 -1.50
N ASN A 306 16.83 -3.73 -2.05
CA ASN A 306 17.06 -2.54 -2.87
C ASN A 306 17.80 -2.79 -4.21
N GLN A 307 17.84 -4.02 -4.69
CA GLN A 307 18.32 -4.29 -6.04
C GLN A 307 17.14 -4.17 -7.01
N PRO A 308 17.24 -3.33 -8.07
CA PRO A 308 16.15 -3.19 -9.02
C PRO A 308 15.87 -4.56 -9.65
N ALA A 309 14.66 -5.06 -9.48
CA ALA A 309 14.23 -6.22 -10.25
C ALA A 309 14.34 -5.86 -11.74
N ALA A 310 15.09 -6.63 -12.48
CA ALA A 310 15.29 -6.44 -13.92
C ALA A 310 13.98 -6.79 -14.65
N GLY A 311 13.03 -5.85 -14.67
CA GLY A 311 11.76 -5.99 -15.37
C GLY A 311 11.45 -4.72 -16.15
N ASN A 312 11.31 -4.86 -17.48
CA ASN A 312 10.82 -3.77 -18.30
C ASN A 312 9.33 -3.58 -18.01
N MET A 313 8.94 -2.45 -17.40
CA MET A 313 7.53 -2.14 -17.08
C MET A 313 6.60 -2.20 -18.32
N ALA A 314 7.15 -2.05 -19.53
CA ALA A 314 6.38 -2.13 -20.76
C ALA A 314 5.94 -3.56 -21.12
N THR A 315 6.60 -4.59 -20.56
CA THR A 315 6.30 -6.00 -20.82
C THR A 315 5.40 -6.66 -19.79
N LEU A 316 5.01 -5.91 -18.73
CA LEU A 316 4.10 -6.43 -17.72
C LEU A 316 2.73 -6.77 -18.32
N PRO A 317 2.09 -7.86 -17.88
CA PRO A 317 0.74 -8.20 -18.31
C PRO A 317 -0.28 -7.15 -17.87
N TRP A 318 -1.41 -7.12 -18.56
CA TRP A 318 -2.55 -6.31 -18.16
C TRP A 318 -3.30 -6.97 -16.99
N LEU A 319 -3.81 -6.13 -16.10
CA LEU A 319 -4.61 -6.51 -14.94
C LEU A 319 -5.99 -7.05 -15.35
#